data_d8e6e84d6fd3de9341fd59d2ad160ef3
#
_entry.id   d8e6e84d6fd3de9341fd59d2ad160ef3
#
_cell.length_a   1.000
_cell.length_b   1.000
_cell.length_c   1.000
_cell.angle_alpha   90.00
_cell.angle_beta   90.00
_cell.angle_gamma   90.00
#
_symmetry.space_group_name_H-M   'P 1'
#
loop_
_entity.id
_entity.type
_entity.pdbx_description
1 polymer ?
#
loop_
_entity_poly.entity_id
_entity_poly.type
_entity_poly.pdbx_seq_one_letter_code
_entity_poly.pdbx_strand_id
1 'polypeptide(L)'
;MRETVGQIVNGMAAQTVVVTLICAIGWLSIAGTVGPVEAVVSIGLLLRFTQILVDIGALASAFETRRPVLDLSHEILSAPELPTPNGGRCGDEAPASLGASVALEDVSFSYEADRPVLQGVSFRVEPGTLTAIVGPSGCGKTTIARLIARFYDVDAGSVRVGAGDVRDWDTADLMAQLSLVFQDVYLFDDTLEANVRVGNPDATRADIEEAARLSGVDEIVERLPLGWDTPVGEAGRALSGGERQRVSIARALLKAAPVVLFDEATSALDPENESRVTDAMAALRRDATLIVIAHKLDTITAADQIVVLSETGRVAQIGTHEQLYAQENGQYRAFWDARTRAAGWTLV
;
A
#
# COMPACT_ATOMS: atom_id res chain seq x y z
N MET A 1 33.62 -9.99 1.05
CA MET A 1 35.05 -10.10 1.40
C MET A 1 35.73 -11.36 0.86
N ARG A 2 35.16 -12.59 0.93
CA ARG A 2 35.76 -13.80 0.35
C ARG A 2 35.84 -13.78 -1.19
N GLU A 3 34.84 -13.27 -1.87
CA GLU A 3 34.80 -13.16 -3.34
C GLU A 3 35.81 -12.16 -3.90
N THR A 4 35.95 -11.00 -3.22
CA THR A 4 36.91 -9.97 -3.61
C THR A 4 38.36 -10.46 -3.50
N VAL A 5 38.66 -11.25 -2.48
CA VAL A 5 39.97 -11.88 -2.29
C VAL A 5 40.21 -12.93 -3.39
N GLY A 6 39.24 -13.74 -3.74
CA GLY A 6 39.34 -14.71 -4.81
C GLY A 6 39.60 -14.07 -6.18
N GLN A 7 38.93 -12.98 -6.50
CA GLN A 7 39.18 -12.20 -7.74
C GLN A 7 40.57 -11.61 -7.82
N ILE A 8 41.09 -11.05 -6.68
CA ILE A 8 42.42 -10.51 -6.62
C ILE A 8 43.48 -11.62 -6.83
N VAL A 9 43.32 -12.77 -6.17
CA VAL A 9 44.23 -13.91 -6.30
C VAL A 9 44.25 -14.46 -7.72
N ASN A 10 43.10 -14.62 -8.36
CA ASN A 10 43.00 -15.06 -9.75
C ASN A 10 43.60 -14.04 -10.74
N GLY A 11 43.39 -12.74 -10.51
CA GLY A 11 44.03 -11.70 -11.32
C GLY A 11 45.57 -11.71 -11.21
N MET A 12 46.09 -11.86 -10.01
CA MET A 12 47.55 -11.96 -9.78
C MET A 12 48.16 -13.22 -10.43
N ALA A 13 47.45 -14.37 -10.32
CA ALA A 13 47.89 -15.62 -10.96
C ALA A 13 47.94 -15.48 -12.49
N ALA A 14 46.91 -14.90 -13.11
CA ALA A 14 46.88 -14.65 -14.55
C ALA A 14 48.00 -13.72 -15.01
N GLN A 15 48.25 -12.64 -14.29
CA GLN A 15 49.34 -11.73 -14.61
C GLN A 15 50.74 -12.39 -14.49
N THR A 16 50.94 -13.24 -13.48
CA THR A 16 52.17 -13.99 -13.31
C THR A 16 52.44 -14.93 -14.49
N VAL A 17 51.39 -15.62 -14.99
CA VAL A 17 51.50 -16.49 -16.18
C VAL A 17 51.87 -15.66 -17.42
N VAL A 18 51.24 -14.51 -17.64
CA VAL A 18 51.53 -13.64 -18.77
C VAL A 18 52.98 -13.14 -18.74
N VAL A 19 53.44 -12.67 -17.60
CA VAL A 19 54.83 -12.20 -17.44
C VAL A 19 55.81 -13.34 -17.71
N THR A 20 55.56 -14.55 -17.18
CA THR A 20 56.40 -15.73 -17.41
C THR A 20 56.48 -16.09 -18.90
N LEU A 21 55.36 -16.05 -19.61
CA LEU A 21 55.31 -16.30 -21.07
C LEU A 21 56.09 -15.25 -21.89
N ILE A 22 55.96 -13.96 -21.52
CA ILE A 22 56.72 -12.89 -22.15
C ILE A 22 58.24 -13.07 -21.97
N CYS A 23 58.66 -13.41 -20.75
CA CYS A 23 60.05 -13.69 -20.44
C CYS A 23 60.56 -14.92 -21.22
N ALA A 24 59.73 -15.98 -21.35
CA ALA A 24 60.10 -17.17 -22.09
C ALA A 24 60.25 -16.88 -23.62
N ILE A 25 59.35 -16.12 -24.19
CA ILE A 25 59.43 -15.69 -25.62
C ILE A 25 60.66 -14.83 -25.84
N GLY A 26 60.97 -13.88 -24.93
CA GLY A 26 62.16 -13.06 -24.96
C GLY A 26 63.44 -13.88 -24.91
N TRP A 27 63.51 -14.86 -24.00
CA TRP A 27 64.64 -15.78 -23.85
C TRP A 27 64.90 -16.62 -25.11
N LEU A 28 63.80 -17.17 -25.72
CA LEU A 28 63.86 -17.94 -26.95
C LEU A 28 64.34 -17.09 -28.14
N SER A 29 64.01 -15.80 -28.18
CA SER A 29 64.49 -14.86 -29.19
C SER A 29 65.97 -14.57 -29.03
N ILE A 30 66.47 -14.39 -27.79
CA ILE A 30 67.90 -14.20 -27.49
C ILE A 30 68.68 -15.47 -27.82
N ALA A 31 68.11 -16.66 -27.57
CA ALA A 31 68.71 -17.93 -27.92
C ALA A 31 68.74 -18.24 -29.42
N GLY A 32 68.18 -17.35 -30.25
CA GLY A 32 68.15 -17.48 -31.72
C GLY A 32 67.21 -18.53 -32.29
N THR A 33 66.33 -19.08 -31.46
CA THR A 33 65.31 -20.07 -31.88
C THR A 33 64.04 -19.42 -32.47
N VAL A 34 63.76 -18.16 -32.11
CA VAL A 34 62.63 -17.38 -32.59
C VAL A 34 63.16 -16.04 -33.09
N GLY A 35 62.73 -15.63 -34.32
CA GLY A 35 63.15 -14.34 -34.89
C GLY A 35 62.60 -13.13 -34.08
N PRO A 36 63.28 -12.00 -34.09
CA PRO A 36 62.85 -10.82 -33.29
C PRO A 36 61.44 -10.32 -33.67
N VAL A 37 61.10 -10.38 -34.96
CA VAL A 37 59.77 -9.97 -35.46
C VAL A 37 58.67 -10.94 -34.99
N GLU A 38 58.97 -12.23 -35.03
CA GLU A 38 58.05 -13.30 -34.55
C GLU A 38 57.82 -13.19 -33.04
N ALA A 39 58.84 -12.85 -32.27
CA ALA A 39 58.74 -12.65 -30.86
C ALA A 39 57.79 -11.46 -30.50
N VAL A 40 57.98 -10.32 -31.22
CA VAL A 40 57.13 -9.12 -31.00
C VAL A 40 55.67 -9.41 -31.39
N VAL A 41 55.44 -10.11 -32.48
CA VAL A 41 54.07 -10.48 -32.92
C VAL A 41 53.45 -11.43 -31.87
N SER A 42 54.19 -12.44 -31.42
CA SER A 42 53.71 -13.41 -30.41
C SER A 42 53.35 -12.74 -29.10
N ILE A 43 54.16 -11.80 -28.60
CA ILE A 43 53.87 -11.02 -27.40
C ILE A 43 52.60 -10.17 -27.62
N GLY A 44 52.47 -9.50 -28.77
CA GLY A 44 51.30 -8.70 -29.10
C GLY A 44 49.98 -9.53 -29.11
N LEU A 45 50.07 -10.72 -29.74
CA LEU A 45 48.93 -11.66 -29.73
C LEU A 45 48.57 -12.18 -28.35
N LEU A 46 49.59 -12.51 -27.53
CA LEU A 46 49.36 -12.96 -26.15
C LEU A 46 48.69 -11.87 -25.28
N LEU A 47 49.15 -10.63 -25.37
CA LEU A 47 48.54 -9.53 -24.65
C LEU A 47 47.10 -9.29 -25.10
N ARG A 48 46.86 -9.34 -26.42
CA ARG A 48 45.51 -9.16 -26.96
C ARG A 48 44.58 -10.29 -26.53
N PHE A 49 45.06 -11.53 -26.58
CA PHE A 49 44.27 -12.69 -26.12
C PHE A 49 43.93 -12.59 -24.61
N THR A 50 44.90 -12.21 -23.78
CA THR A 50 44.70 -12.00 -22.35
C THR A 50 43.65 -10.92 -22.08
N GLN A 51 43.69 -9.82 -22.83
CA GLN A 51 42.71 -8.75 -22.68
C GLN A 51 41.29 -9.23 -22.99
N ILE A 52 41.12 -10.02 -24.07
CA ILE A 52 39.82 -10.59 -24.41
C ILE A 52 39.29 -11.51 -23.30
N LEU A 53 40.15 -12.32 -22.70
CA LEU A 53 39.75 -13.19 -21.57
C LEU A 53 39.32 -12.38 -20.35
N VAL A 54 40.01 -11.27 -20.04
CA VAL A 54 39.63 -10.35 -18.96
C VAL A 54 38.27 -9.69 -19.25
N ASP A 55 38.06 -9.23 -20.47
CA ASP A 55 36.81 -8.61 -20.89
C ASP A 55 35.62 -9.58 -20.80
N ILE A 56 35.81 -10.85 -21.19
CA ILE A 56 34.80 -11.91 -21.03
C ILE A 56 34.51 -12.17 -19.55
N GLY A 57 35.56 -12.23 -18.72
CA GLY A 57 35.41 -12.41 -17.27
C GLY A 57 34.66 -11.26 -16.60
N ALA A 58 34.94 -10.02 -17.02
CA ALA A 58 34.25 -8.84 -16.54
C ALA A 58 32.76 -8.85 -16.96
N LEU A 59 32.48 -9.26 -18.20
CA LEU A 59 31.12 -9.39 -18.70
C LEU A 59 30.34 -10.45 -17.92
N ALA A 60 30.93 -11.62 -17.68
CA ALA A 60 30.31 -12.69 -16.90
C ALA A 60 30.00 -12.23 -15.46
N SER A 61 30.95 -11.54 -14.81
CA SER A 61 30.73 -10.98 -13.48
C SER A 61 29.63 -9.90 -13.46
N ALA A 62 29.55 -9.07 -14.49
CA ALA A 62 28.49 -8.07 -14.61
C ALA A 62 27.09 -8.72 -14.78
N PHE A 63 27.02 -9.84 -15.49
CA PHE A 63 25.79 -10.63 -15.61
C PHE A 63 25.34 -11.20 -14.26
N GLU A 64 26.25 -11.85 -13.52
CA GLU A 64 25.94 -12.41 -12.21
C GLU A 64 25.47 -11.34 -11.21
N THR A 65 26.09 -10.15 -11.24
CA THR A 65 25.70 -9.05 -10.34
C THR A 65 24.31 -8.48 -10.67
N ARG A 66 23.89 -8.52 -11.92
CA ARG A 66 22.60 -7.98 -12.39
C ARG A 66 21.47 -8.99 -12.37
N ARG A 67 21.78 -10.28 -12.31
CA ARG A 67 20.80 -11.37 -12.31
C ARG A 67 19.72 -11.22 -11.23
N PRO A 68 20.03 -10.89 -9.94
CA PRO A 68 19.00 -10.73 -8.92
C PRO A 68 17.98 -9.62 -9.24
N VAL A 69 18.43 -8.54 -9.90
CA VAL A 69 17.54 -7.45 -10.33
C VAL A 69 16.63 -7.91 -11.46
N LEU A 70 17.14 -8.70 -12.40
CA LEU A 70 16.33 -9.27 -13.49
C LEU A 70 15.33 -10.30 -12.95
N ASP A 71 15.74 -11.15 -12.01
CA ASP A 71 14.89 -12.14 -11.39
C ASP A 71 13.75 -11.45 -10.61
N LEU A 72 14.03 -10.41 -9.82
CA LEU A 72 13.03 -9.60 -9.13
C LEU A 72 12.08 -8.88 -10.13
N SER A 73 12.62 -8.34 -11.20
CA SER A 73 11.80 -7.71 -12.26
C SER A 73 10.88 -8.73 -12.94
N HIS A 74 11.39 -9.93 -13.18
CA HIS A 74 10.60 -11.01 -13.76
C HIS A 74 9.50 -11.49 -12.80
N GLU A 75 9.79 -11.61 -11.51
CA GLU A 75 8.82 -11.95 -10.47
C GLU A 75 7.66 -10.94 -10.43
N ILE A 76 7.98 -9.63 -10.45
CA ILE A 76 6.97 -8.57 -10.46
C ILE A 76 6.13 -8.61 -11.75
N LEU A 77 6.76 -8.76 -12.91
CA LEU A 77 6.08 -8.77 -14.22
C LEU A 77 5.28 -10.04 -14.48
N SER A 78 5.65 -11.16 -13.84
CA SER A 78 4.96 -12.45 -13.93
C SER A 78 4.00 -12.71 -12.78
N ALA A 79 3.83 -11.75 -11.86
CA ALA A 79 2.86 -11.88 -10.77
C ALA A 79 1.46 -12.15 -11.34
N PRO A 80 0.73 -13.14 -10.82
CA PRO A 80 -0.60 -13.45 -11.31
C PRO A 80 -1.53 -12.26 -11.08
N GLU A 81 -2.14 -11.77 -12.14
CA GLU A 81 -3.18 -10.75 -12.06
C GLU A 81 -4.47 -11.38 -11.52
N LEU A 82 -5.26 -10.60 -10.80
CA LEU A 82 -6.60 -11.03 -10.41
C LEU A 82 -7.45 -11.26 -11.68
N PRO A 83 -8.27 -12.33 -11.71
CA PRO A 83 -9.11 -12.62 -12.86
C PRO A 83 -9.99 -11.42 -13.22
N THR A 84 -9.91 -10.95 -14.46
CA THR A 84 -10.83 -9.94 -14.97
C THR A 84 -12.13 -10.60 -15.40
N PRO A 85 -13.30 -10.03 -15.06
CA PRO A 85 -14.56 -10.57 -15.49
C PRO A 85 -14.66 -10.55 -17.04
N ASN A 86 -15.07 -11.69 -17.63
CA ASN A 86 -15.31 -11.79 -19.05
C ASN A 86 -16.55 -10.97 -19.45
N GLY A 87 -16.36 -9.67 -19.71
CA GLY A 87 -17.33 -8.85 -20.46
C GLY A 87 -18.62 -8.45 -19.74
N GLY A 88 -18.69 -8.46 -18.43
CA GLY A 88 -19.85 -8.02 -17.68
C GLY A 88 -19.63 -6.69 -16.97
N ARG A 89 -20.26 -5.60 -17.42
CA ARG A 89 -20.54 -4.47 -16.54
C ARG A 89 -21.52 -4.96 -15.48
N CYS A 90 -21.06 -5.21 -14.27
CA CYS A 90 -21.94 -5.29 -13.12
C CYS A 90 -22.22 -3.84 -12.71
N GLY A 91 -23.39 -3.29 -13.04
CA GLY A 91 -23.75 -1.98 -12.53
C GLY A 91 -24.35 -1.02 -13.55
N ASP A 92 -25.49 -1.38 -14.18
CA ASP A 92 -26.41 -0.38 -14.76
C ASP A 92 -27.28 0.32 -13.68
N GLU A 93 -27.03 0.06 -12.40
CA GLU A 93 -27.64 0.87 -11.33
C GLU A 93 -26.77 2.11 -11.13
N ALA A 94 -27.36 3.26 -11.52
CA ALA A 94 -26.82 4.57 -11.17
C ALA A 94 -26.52 4.61 -9.66
N PRO A 95 -25.42 5.27 -9.22
CA PRO A 95 -25.08 5.36 -7.82
C PRO A 95 -26.30 5.84 -7.05
N ALA A 96 -26.76 5.03 -6.10
CA ALA A 96 -27.87 5.40 -5.24
C ALA A 96 -27.50 6.70 -4.53
N SER A 97 -28.38 7.67 -4.54
CA SER A 97 -28.17 9.01 -3.97
C SER A 97 -27.86 9.03 -2.46
N LEU A 98 -27.78 7.88 -1.82
CA LEU A 98 -27.57 7.67 -0.37
C LEU A 98 -26.53 6.58 -0.06
N GLY A 99 -25.53 6.37 -0.92
CA GLY A 99 -24.52 5.34 -0.72
C GLY A 99 -24.94 3.95 -1.24
N ALA A 100 -24.04 2.99 -1.16
CA ALA A 100 -24.26 1.61 -1.58
C ALA A 100 -24.11 0.65 -0.39
N SER A 101 -24.88 -0.45 -0.39
CA SER A 101 -24.71 -1.51 0.62
C SER A 101 -23.39 -2.26 0.42
N VAL A 102 -22.82 -2.77 1.52
CA VAL A 102 -21.70 -3.70 1.46
C VAL A 102 -22.04 -4.96 2.23
N ALA A 103 -21.82 -6.14 1.66
CA ALA A 103 -22.10 -7.40 2.34
C ALA A 103 -20.93 -8.37 2.20
N LEU A 104 -20.60 -9.02 3.29
CA LEU A 104 -19.69 -10.17 3.34
C LEU A 104 -20.54 -11.39 3.68
N GLU A 105 -20.41 -12.48 2.90
CA GLU A 105 -21.20 -13.70 3.05
C GLU A 105 -20.25 -14.89 3.16
N ASP A 106 -20.13 -15.44 4.36
CA ASP A 106 -19.27 -16.60 4.71
C ASP A 106 -17.81 -16.46 4.24
N VAL A 107 -17.26 -15.26 4.38
CA VAL A 107 -15.94 -14.92 3.87
C VAL A 107 -14.83 -15.57 4.67
N SER A 108 -14.00 -16.35 4.01
CA SER A 108 -12.74 -16.89 4.54
C SER A 108 -11.57 -16.42 3.68
N PHE A 109 -10.44 -16.06 4.33
CA PHE A 109 -9.28 -15.54 3.63
C PHE A 109 -7.98 -15.77 4.40
N SER A 110 -6.91 -16.08 3.64
CA SER A 110 -5.56 -16.29 4.11
C SER A 110 -4.57 -15.58 3.18
N TYR A 111 -3.59 -14.85 3.73
CA TYR A 111 -2.47 -14.36 2.89
C TYR A 111 -1.49 -15.48 2.53
N GLU A 112 -1.35 -16.46 3.42
CA GLU A 112 -0.55 -17.68 3.27
C GLU A 112 -1.45 -18.88 3.55
N ALA A 113 -1.36 -19.93 2.77
CA ALA A 113 -2.28 -21.08 2.81
C ALA A 113 -2.48 -21.69 4.22
N ASP A 114 -1.46 -21.64 5.08
CA ASP A 114 -1.49 -22.25 6.42
C ASP A 114 -1.86 -21.26 7.54
N ARG A 115 -2.20 -19.99 7.20
CA ARG A 115 -2.49 -18.94 8.19
C ARG A 115 -3.80 -18.22 7.89
N PRO A 116 -4.94 -18.78 8.29
CA PRO A 116 -6.23 -18.13 8.09
C PRO A 116 -6.32 -16.82 8.88
N VAL A 117 -6.73 -15.74 8.20
CA VAL A 117 -6.92 -14.41 8.79
C VAL A 117 -8.39 -14.15 9.06
N LEU A 118 -9.27 -14.53 8.13
CA LEU A 118 -10.72 -14.44 8.28
C LEU A 118 -11.33 -15.84 8.10
N GLN A 119 -12.36 -16.16 8.91
CA GLN A 119 -12.98 -17.47 8.93
C GLN A 119 -14.51 -17.35 9.04
N GLY A 120 -15.22 -17.51 7.91
CA GLY A 120 -16.68 -17.49 7.86
C GLY A 120 -17.28 -16.15 8.32
N VAL A 121 -16.68 -15.04 7.91
CA VAL A 121 -17.13 -13.69 8.27
C VAL A 121 -18.37 -13.35 7.47
N SER A 122 -19.46 -13.03 8.17
CA SER A 122 -20.72 -12.59 7.56
C SER A 122 -21.29 -11.38 8.29
N PHE A 123 -21.49 -10.29 7.56
CA PHE A 123 -22.24 -9.10 8.01
C PHE A 123 -22.65 -8.26 6.81
N ARG A 124 -23.62 -7.37 7.04
CA ARG A 124 -24.11 -6.44 6.04
C ARG A 124 -24.05 -5.01 6.58
N VAL A 125 -23.67 -4.09 5.72
CA VAL A 125 -23.67 -2.65 5.95
C VAL A 125 -24.79 -2.05 5.10
N GLU A 126 -25.72 -1.36 5.73
CA GLU A 126 -26.82 -0.73 5.03
C GLU A 126 -26.41 0.60 4.38
N PRO A 127 -27.02 0.99 3.26
CA PRO A 127 -26.73 2.26 2.60
C PRO A 127 -26.86 3.47 3.54
N GLY A 128 -25.93 4.42 3.43
CA GLY A 128 -25.95 5.67 4.20
C GLY A 128 -25.68 5.52 5.71
N THR A 129 -25.24 4.34 6.18
CA THR A 129 -24.92 4.10 7.58
C THR A 129 -23.41 4.16 7.85
N LEU A 130 -23.07 4.39 9.10
CA LEU A 130 -21.71 4.27 9.64
C LEU A 130 -21.56 2.93 10.35
N THR A 131 -20.72 2.04 9.82
CA THR A 131 -20.36 0.78 10.48
C THR A 131 -18.94 0.84 11.01
N ALA A 132 -18.76 0.59 12.31
CA ALA A 132 -17.46 0.48 12.96
C ALA A 132 -17.03 -0.99 13.05
N ILE A 133 -15.82 -1.31 12.55
CA ILE A 133 -15.19 -2.62 12.72
C ILE A 133 -14.19 -2.52 13.86
N VAL A 134 -14.38 -3.32 14.90
CA VAL A 134 -13.53 -3.33 16.09
C VAL A 134 -13.03 -4.74 16.40
N GLY A 135 -11.94 -4.83 17.16
CA GLY A 135 -11.35 -6.10 17.55
C GLY A 135 -9.86 -5.99 17.87
N PRO A 136 -9.20 -7.06 18.32
CA PRO A 136 -7.77 -7.09 18.63
C PRO A 136 -6.90 -6.74 17.44
N SER A 137 -5.63 -6.37 17.71
CA SER A 137 -4.65 -6.18 16.63
C SER A 137 -4.40 -7.51 15.90
N GLY A 138 -4.30 -7.46 14.57
CA GLY A 138 -4.06 -8.65 13.74
C GLY A 138 -5.29 -9.54 13.49
N CYS A 139 -6.49 -9.22 13.98
CA CYS A 139 -7.70 -10.04 13.76
C CYS A 139 -8.34 -9.89 12.37
N GLY A 140 -7.73 -9.17 11.43
CA GLY A 140 -8.21 -9.08 10.05
C GLY A 140 -9.05 -7.84 9.70
N LYS A 141 -9.11 -6.79 10.54
CA LYS A 141 -9.89 -5.57 10.25
C LYS A 141 -9.48 -4.91 8.93
N THR A 142 -8.19 -4.60 8.77
CA THR A 142 -7.64 -4.03 7.52
C THR A 142 -7.81 -4.99 6.33
N THR A 143 -7.78 -6.30 6.59
CA THR A 143 -8.02 -7.31 5.56
C THR A 143 -9.44 -7.21 4.99
N ILE A 144 -10.45 -6.95 5.82
CA ILE A 144 -11.83 -6.71 5.35
C ILE A 144 -11.87 -5.53 4.38
N ALA A 145 -11.26 -4.40 4.73
CA ALA A 145 -11.21 -3.24 3.83
C ALA A 145 -10.51 -3.56 2.49
N ARG A 146 -9.42 -4.33 2.54
CA ARG A 146 -8.70 -4.79 1.33
C ARG A 146 -9.50 -5.74 0.45
N LEU A 147 -10.32 -6.60 1.05
CA LEU A 147 -11.22 -7.51 0.32
C LEU A 147 -12.40 -6.75 -0.29
N ILE A 148 -12.97 -5.75 0.39
CA ILE A 148 -14.00 -4.88 -0.18
C ILE A 148 -13.44 -4.11 -1.39
N ALA A 149 -12.19 -3.64 -1.30
CA ALA A 149 -11.50 -2.97 -2.39
C ALA A 149 -10.97 -3.95 -3.46
N ARG A 150 -11.17 -5.24 -3.28
CA ARG A 150 -10.67 -6.30 -4.17
C ARG A 150 -9.17 -6.20 -4.44
N PHE A 151 -8.36 -5.89 -3.42
CA PHE A 151 -6.91 -6.05 -3.52
C PHE A 151 -6.51 -7.52 -3.48
N TYR A 152 -7.41 -8.38 -3.01
CA TYR A 152 -7.32 -9.84 -2.99
C TYR A 152 -8.72 -10.41 -3.23
N ASP A 153 -8.82 -11.57 -3.87
CA ASP A 153 -10.04 -12.37 -3.91
C ASP A 153 -10.14 -13.25 -2.66
N VAL A 154 -11.36 -13.56 -2.22
CA VAL A 154 -11.61 -14.41 -1.05
C VAL A 154 -11.33 -15.90 -1.37
N ASP A 155 -10.86 -16.67 -0.38
CA ASP A 155 -10.68 -18.13 -0.50
C ASP A 155 -12.03 -18.85 -0.55
N ALA A 156 -13.01 -18.35 0.21
CA ALA A 156 -14.39 -18.84 0.23
C ALA A 156 -15.37 -17.73 0.56
N GLY A 157 -16.61 -17.88 0.16
CA GLY A 157 -17.67 -16.88 0.35
C GLY A 157 -17.70 -15.82 -0.74
N SER A 158 -18.33 -14.70 -0.44
CA SER A 158 -18.50 -13.57 -1.36
C SER A 158 -18.41 -12.22 -0.66
N VAL A 159 -17.91 -11.21 -1.37
CA VAL A 159 -17.93 -9.80 -0.98
C VAL A 159 -18.72 -9.03 -2.03
N ARG A 160 -19.74 -8.28 -1.59
CA ARG A 160 -20.63 -7.55 -2.48
C ARG A 160 -20.58 -6.05 -2.20
N VAL A 161 -20.57 -5.26 -3.26
CA VAL A 161 -20.75 -3.80 -3.21
C VAL A 161 -21.96 -3.45 -4.08
N GLY A 162 -22.98 -2.84 -3.47
CA GLY A 162 -24.27 -2.68 -4.12
C GLY A 162 -24.90 -4.03 -4.48
N ALA A 163 -25.32 -4.21 -5.72
CA ALA A 163 -25.95 -5.42 -6.20
C ALA A 163 -24.96 -6.52 -6.63
N GLY A 164 -23.67 -6.20 -6.85
CA GLY A 164 -22.68 -7.10 -7.46
C GLY A 164 -21.64 -7.67 -6.51
N ASP A 165 -21.18 -8.90 -6.79
CA ASP A 165 -19.94 -9.42 -6.18
C ASP A 165 -18.75 -8.62 -6.72
N VAL A 166 -17.78 -8.28 -5.86
CA VAL A 166 -16.60 -7.50 -6.26
C VAL A 166 -15.78 -8.18 -7.36
N ARG A 167 -15.89 -9.50 -7.49
CA ARG A 167 -15.22 -10.29 -8.52
C ARG A 167 -15.81 -10.10 -9.92
N ASP A 168 -17.09 -9.67 -9.99
CA ASP A 168 -17.82 -9.46 -11.24
C ASP A 168 -17.69 -8.02 -11.77
N TRP A 169 -17.08 -7.13 -10.98
CA TRP A 169 -16.85 -5.74 -11.38
C TRP A 169 -15.57 -5.59 -12.21
N ASP A 170 -15.63 -4.71 -13.22
CA ASP A 170 -14.38 -4.13 -13.75
C ASP A 170 -13.67 -3.34 -12.65
N THR A 171 -12.34 -3.40 -12.63
CA THR A 171 -11.54 -2.76 -11.56
C THR A 171 -11.77 -1.25 -11.49
N ALA A 172 -11.87 -0.57 -12.64
CA ALA A 172 -12.10 0.87 -12.68
C ALA A 172 -13.50 1.23 -12.17
N ASP A 173 -14.52 0.44 -12.55
CA ASP A 173 -15.89 0.63 -12.12
C ASP A 173 -16.05 0.36 -10.61
N LEU A 174 -15.42 -0.69 -10.07
CA LEU A 174 -15.40 -0.95 -8.63
C LEU A 174 -14.69 0.19 -7.88
N MET A 175 -13.52 0.63 -8.36
CA MET A 175 -12.79 1.73 -7.74
C MET A 175 -13.58 3.04 -7.79
N ALA A 176 -14.43 3.26 -8.78
CA ALA A 176 -15.34 4.42 -8.81
C ALA A 176 -16.38 4.38 -7.69
N GLN A 177 -16.80 3.18 -7.24
CA GLN A 177 -17.73 3.01 -6.13
C GLN A 177 -17.11 3.20 -4.75
N LEU A 178 -15.77 3.17 -4.64
CA LEU A 178 -15.06 3.12 -3.37
C LEU A 178 -14.16 4.34 -3.20
N SER A 179 -14.13 4.90 -2.01
CA SER A 179 -13.10 5.85 -1.59
C SER A 179 -12.35 5.26 -0.39
N LEU A 180 -11.01 5.33 -0.44
CA LEU A 180 -10.15 4.69 0.54
C LEU A 180 -9.35 5.76 1.27
N VAL A 181 -9.48 5.81 2.60
CA VAL A 181 -8.69 6.67 3.49
C VAL A 181 -7.85 5.76 4.38
N PHE A 182 -6.58 5.59 4.00
CA PHE A 182 -5.65 4.72 4.72
C PHE A 182 -4.97 5.43 5.89
N GLN A 183 -4.44 4.65 6.83
CA GLN A 183 -3.61 5.12 7.93
C GLN A 183 -2.33 5.77 7.41
N ASP A 184 -1.63 5.11 6.49
CA ASP A 184 -0.42 5.63 5.85
C ASP A 184 -0.81 6.38 4.57
N VAL A 185 -0.93 7.70 4.70
CA VAL A 185 -1.29 8.55 3.56
C VAL A 185 -0.06 8.88 2.73
N TYR A 186 -0.12 8.50 1.45
CA TYR A 186 0.87 8.89 0.46
C TYR A 186 0.40 10.11 -0.35
N LEU A 187 1.26 11.12 -0.43
CA LEU A 187 1.08 12.27 -1.30
C LEU A 187 2.15 12.26 -2.38
N PHE A 188 1.75 12.61 -3.60
CA PHE A 188 2.65 12.71 -4.74
C PHE A 188 3.55 13.95 -4.63
N ASP A 189 4.75 13.89 -5.20
CA ASP A 189 5.68 15.02 -5.28
C ASP A 189 5.15 16.06 -6.28
N ASP A 190 4.15 16.79 -5.84
CA ASP A 190 3.42 17.80 -6.60
C ASP A 190 2.87 18.88 -5.63
N THR A 191 2.07 19.81 -6.13
CA THR A 191 1.42 20.84 -5.34
C THR A 191 0.33 20.28 -4.42
N LEU A 192 -0.06 21.04 -3.41
CA LEU A 192 -1.18 20.69 -2.54
C LEU A 192 -2.49 20.55 -3.33
N GLU A 193 -2.76 21.47 -4.26
CA GLU A 193 -3.95 21.39 -5.13
C GLU A 193 -3.94 20.12 -5.98
N ALA A 194 -2.84 19.81 -6.66
CA ALA A 194 -2.71 18.61 -7.48
C ALA A 194 -2.99 17.35 -6.65
N ASN A 195 -2.50 17.31 -5.42
CA ASN A 195 -2.75 16.23 -4.50
C ASN A 195 -4.22 16.09 -4.09
N VAL A 196 -4.94 17.17 -3.84
CA VAL A 196 -6.39 17.11 -3.55
C VAL A 196 -7.16 16.70 -4.80
N ARG A 197 -6.81 17.24 -5.96
CA ARG A 197 -7.43 16.96 -7.27
C ARG A 197 -7.34 15.50 -7.71
N VAL A 198 -6.44 14.70 -7.14
CA VAL A 198 -6.40 13.23 -7.35
C VAL A 198 -7.76 12.57 -7.07
N GLY A 199 -8.56 13.11 -6.15
CA GLY A 199 -9.91 12.59 -5.85
C GLY A 199 -10.86 12.69 -7.05
N ASN A 200 -10.79 13.79 -7.81
CA ASN A 200 -11.54 14.01 -9.04
C ASN A 200 -10.78 14.98 -9.94
N PRO A 201 -10.14 14.50 -11.02
CA PRO A 201 -9.36 15.34 -11.94
C PRO A 201 -10.18 16.44 -12.63
N ASP A 202 -11.48 16.22 -12.84
CA ASP A 202 -12.39 17.13 -13.54
C ASP A 202 -13.10 18.11 -12.59
N ALA A 203 -12.77 18.07 -11.28
CA ALA A 203 -13.38 18.95 -10.28
C ALA A 203 -13.11 20.43 -10.56
N THR A 204 -14.12 21.26 -10.36
CA THR A 204 -13.99 22.70 -10.44
C THR A 204 -13.18 23.25 -9.24
N ARG A 205 -12.71 24.49 -9.35
CA ARG A 205 -12.05 25.15 -8.22
C ARG A 205 -12.97 25.25 -6.99
N ALA A 206 -14.25 25.50 -7.20
CA ALA A 206 -15.23 25.59 -6.12
C ALA A 206 -15.40 24.24 -5.39
N ASP A 207 -15.40 23.11 -6.12
CA ASP A 207 -15.48 21.78 -5.53
C ASP A 207 -14.24 21.47 -4.66
N ILE A 208 -13.05 21.87 -5.12
CA ILE A 208 -11.79 21.71 -4.37
C ILE A 208 -11.82 22.54 -3.08
N GLU A 209 -12.25 23.78 -3.15
CA GLU A 209 -12.37 24.67 -1.99
C GLU A 209 -13.40 24.18 -0.98
N GLU A 210 -14.53 23.63 -1.44
CA GLU A 210 -15.53 23.04 -0.54
C GLU A 210 -14.99 21.76 0.12
N ALA A 211 -14.35 20.86 -0.63
CA ALA A 211 -13.69 19.69 -0.05
C ALA A 211 -12.60 20.06 0.96
N ALA A 212 -11.82 21.11 0.68
CA ALA A 212 -10.82 21.65 1.58
C ALA A 212 -11.43 22.20 2.87
N ARG A 213 -12.50 22.99 2.75
CA ARG A 213 -13.21 23.56 3.89
C ARG A 213 -13.78 22.47 4.81
N LEU A 214 -14.38 21.43 4.24
CA LEU A 214 -14.95 20.31 4.99
C LEU A 214 -13.90 19.42 5.67
N SER A 215 -12.69 19.33 5.09
CA SER A 215 -11.59 18.54 5.62
C SER A 215 -10.60 19.35 6.47
N GLY A 216 -10.72 20.68 6.51
CA GLY A 216 -9.78 21.58 7.16
C GLY A 216 -8.46 21.76 6.41
N VAL A 217 -8.40 21.44 5.11
CA VAL A 217 -7.24 21.69 4.24
C VAL A 217 -7.10 23.17 3.94
N ASP A 218 -8.17 23.95 3.96
CA ASP A 218 -8.19 25.42 3.82
C ASP A 218 -7.26 26.10 4.83
N GLU A 219 -7.25 25.69 6.08
CA GLU A 219 -6.32 26.18 7.11
C GLU A 219 -4.85 25.88 6.76
N ILE A 220 -4.58 24.74 6.13
CA ILE A 220 -3.24 24.40 5.66
C ILE A 220 -2.84 25.34 4.53
N VAL A 221 -3.75 25.59 3.58
CA VAL A 221 -3.55 26.52 2.46
C VAL A 221 -3.24 27.94 2.95
N GLU A 222 -4.01 28.45 3.92
CA GLU A 222 -3.82 29.79 4.49
C GLU A 222 -2.48 29.96 5.20
N ARG A 223 -1.99 28.88 5.84
CA ARG A 223 -0.71 28.88 6.57
C ARG A 223 0.51 28.81 5.64
N LEU A 224 0.36 28.16 4.49
CA LEU A 224 1.48 27.90 3.59
C LEU A 224 1.80 29.12 2.71
N PRO A 225 3.10 29.47 2.50
CA PRO A 225 3.50 30.69 1.79
C PRO A 225 3.01 30.79 0.34
N LEU A 226 2.88 29.63 -0.35
CA LEU A 226 2.41 29.54 -1.73
C LEU A 226 0.96 29.03 -1.83
N GLY A 227 0.26 28.90 -0.69
CA GLY A 227 -1.11 28.41 -0.66
C GLY A 227 -1.26 27.07 -1.38
N TRP A 228 -2.18 27.00 -2.32
CA TRP A 228 -2.47 25.82 -3.13
C TRP A 228 -1.30 25.34 -3.99
N ASP A 229 -0.44 26.25 -4.44
CA ASP A 229 0.71 25.96 -5.28
C ASP A 229 1.93 25.47 -4.49
N THR A 230 1.79 25.25 -3.18
CA THR A 230 2.87 24.75 -2.33
C THR A 230 3.23 23.31 -2.69
N PRO A 231 4.50 23.02 -3.08
CA PRO A 231 4.96 21.65 -3.28
C PRO A 231 4.99 20.89 -1.95
N VAL A 232 4.30 19.75 -1.86
CA VAL A 232 4.25 18.96 -0.63
C VAL A 232 5.45 17.99 -0.48
N GLY A 233 6.20 17.79 -1.56
CA GLY A 233 7.34 16.88 -1.63
C GLY A 233 6.95 15.40 -1.62
N GLU A 234 7.91 14.54 -1.92
CA GLU A 234 7.69 13.10 -1.96
C GLU A 234 7.10 12.58 -0.65
N ALA A 235 6.06 11.75 -0.74
CA ALA A 235 5.27 11.24 0.38
C ALA A 235 4.69 12.33 1.30
N GLY A 236 4.61 13.58 0.82
CA GLY A 236 4.05 14.69 1.60
C GLY A 236 4.93 15.14 2.77
N ARG A 237 6.25 15.04 2.65
CA ARG A 237 7.21 15.34 3.73
C ARG A 237 7.14 16.79 4.26
N ALA A 238 6.57 17.70 3.48
CA ALA A 238 6.38 19.10 3.91
C ALA A 238 5.18 19.29 4.85
N LEU A 239 4.35 18.25 5.02
CA LEU A 239 3.14 18.28 5.84
C LEU A 239 3.29 17.34 7.06
N SER A 240 2.65 17.71 8.16
CA SER A 240 2.48 16.83 9.33
C SER A 240 1.62 15.60 9.00
N GLY A 241 1.65 14.58 9.86
CA GLY A 241 0.79 13.39 9.69
C GLY A 241 -0.69 13.74 9.62
N GLY A 242 -1.16 14.62 10.50
CA GLY A 242 -2.55 15.09 10.53
C GLY A 242 -2.95 15.88 9.29
N GLU A 243 -2.04 16.70 8.75
CA GLU A 243 -2.29 17.44 7.52
C GLU A 243 -2.37 16.52 6.30
N ARG A 244 -1.48 15.52 6.19
CA ARG A 244 -1.60 14.49 5.14
C ARG A 244 -2.93 13.75 5.23
N GLN A 245 -3.37 13.42 6.44
CA GLN A 245 -4.66 12.77 6.66
C GLN A 245 -5.84 13.63 6.18
N ARG A 246 -5.83 14.94 6.48
CA ARG A 246 -6.84 15.89 6.00
C ARG A 246 -6.86 15.98 4.47
N VAL A 247 -5.71 15.95 3.81
CA VAL A 247 -5.62 15.90 2.34
C VAL A 247 -6.23 14.59 1.80
N SER A 248 -5.99 13.45 2.46
CA SER A 248 -6.61 12.17 2.07
C SER A 248 -8.13 12.20 2.20
N ILE A 249 -8.65 12.84 3.24
CA ILE A 249 -10.09 13.02 3.44
C ILE A 249 -10.67 14.00 2.40
N ALA A 250 -9.94 15.08 2.06
CA ALA A 250 -10.33 15.97 0.97
C ALA A 250 -10.46 15.24 -0.36
N ARG A 251 -9.54 14.31 -0.67
CA ARG A 251 -9.64 13.42 -1.84
C ARG A 251 -10.92 12.59 -1.81
N ALA A 252 -11.27 12.03 -0.64
CA ALA A 252 -12.46 11.22 -0.47
C ALA A 252 -13.74 12.03 -0.66
N LEU A 253 -13.80 13.25 -0.09
CA LEU A 253 -14.90 14.19 -0.29
C LEU A 253 -15.07 14.59 -1.75
N LEU A 254 -13.96 14.93 -2.42
CA LEU A 254 -13.95 15.34 -3.83
C LEU A 254 -14.34 14.22 -4.78
N LYS A 255 -14.00 12.98 -4.45
CA LYS A 255 -14.37 11.80 -5.22
C LYS A 255 -15.86 11.47 -5.12
N ALA A 256 -16.50 11.77 -3.99
CA ALA A 256 -17.91 11.54 -3.71
C ALA A 256 -18.36 10.10 -4.02
N ALA A 257 -17.54 9.10 -3.67
CA ALA A 257 -17.85 7.69 -3.90
C ALA A 257 -18.98 7.19 -2.98
N PRO A 258 -19.87 6.29 -3.44
CA PRO A 258 -20.97 5.75 -2.64
C PRO A 258 -20.56 5.01 -1.36
N VAL A 259 -19.34 4.46 -1.31
CA VAL A 259 -18.80 3.77 -0.14
C VAL A 259 -17.44 4.36 0.22
N VAL A 260 -17.24 4.69 1.49
CA VAL A 260 -15.97 5.20 2.01
C VAL A 260 -15.43 4.26 3.09
N LEU A 261 -14.21 3.78 2.88
CA LEU A 261 -13.49 2.91 3.80
C LEU A 261 -12.42 3.72 4.53
N PHE A 262 -12.50 3.77 5.86
CA PHE A 262 -11.51 4.40 6.73
C PHE A 262 -10.71 3.35 7.48
N ASP A 263 -9.40 3.32 7.29
CA ASP A 263 -8.49 2.45 8.05
C ASP A 263 -7.67 3.31 9.02
N GLU A 264 -8.03 3.25 10.32
CA GLU A 264 -7.34 3.93 11.44
C GLU A 264 -7.05 5.44 11.26
N ALA A 265 -7.87 6.15 10.52
CA ALA A 265 -7.63 7.53 10.11
C ALA A 265 -7.39 8.55 11.26
N THR A 266 -7.58 8.16 12.52
CA THR A 266 -7.53 9.07 13.68
C THR A 266 -6.53 8.67 14.77
N SER A 267 -5.81 7.56 14.63
CA SER A 267 -5.03 6.96 15.74
C SER A 267 -3.81 7.77 16.18
N ALA A 268 -3.27 8.65 15.32
CA ALA A 268 -2.05 9.42 15.57
C ALA A 268 -2.26 10.94 15.51
N LEU A 269 -3.51 11.41 15.61
CA LEU A 269 -3.85 12.83 15.50
C LEU A 269 -3.90 13.51 16.86
N ASP A 270 -3.50 14.78 16.91
CA ASP A 270 -3.79 15.65 18.04
C ASP A 270 -5.29 16.00 18.12
N PRO A 271 -5.78 16.50 19.24
CA PRO A 271 -7.23 16.72 19.48
C PRO A 271 -7.88 17.69 18.45
N GLU A 272 -7.14 18.65 17.93
CA GLU A 272 -7.64 19.64 16.95
C GLU A 272 -7.86 18.99 15.59
N ASN A 273 -6.86 18.26 15.10
CA ASN A 273 -6.96 17.48 13.86
C ASN A 273 -8.02 16.37 13.96
N GLU A 274 -8.21 15.79 15.14
CA GLU A 274 -9.25 14.79 15.39
C GLU A 274 -10.67 15.34 15.21
N SER A 275 -10.95 16.52 15.75
CA SER A 275 -12.25 17.19 15.57
C SER A 275 -12.54 17.41 14.09
N ARG A 276 -11.55 17.91 13.32
CA ARG A 276 -11.69 18.13 11.87
C ARG A 276 -11.98 16.86 11.10
N VAL A 277 -11.31 15.74 11.43
CA VAL A 277 -11.59 14.44 10.82
C VAL A 277 -13.00 13.96 11.13
N THR A 278 -13.45 14.15 12.37
CA THR A 278 -14.81 13.78 12.78
C THR A 278 -15.88 14.57 12.03
N ASP A 279 -15.67 15.88 11.87
CA ASP A 279 -16.57 16.77 11.12
C ASP A 279 -16.62 16.35 9.62
N ALA A 280 -15.48 16.04 9.04
CA ALA A 280 -15.38 15.56 7.67
C ALA A 280 -16.06 14.20 7.46
N MET A 281 -15.92 13.28 8.43
CA MET A 281 -16.66 12.00 8.41
C MET A 281 -18.16 12.21 8.50
N ALA A 282 -18.63 13.18 9.31
CA ALA A 282 -20.04 13.53 9.38
C ALA A 282 -20.55 14.14 8.06
N ALA A 283 -19.71 14.89 7.33
CA ALA A 283 -20.04 15.40 6.01
C ALA A 283 -20.15 14.25 4.99
N LEU A 284 -19.19 13.33 4.93
CA LEU A 284 -19.20 12.16 4.05
C LEU A 284 -20.41 11.26 4.28
N ARG A 285 -20.83 11.08 5.55
CA ARG A 285 -21.96 10.24 5.92
C ARG A 285 -23.31 10.70 5.32
N ARG A 286 -23.44 11.95 4.87
CA ARG A 286 -24.68 12.46 4.30
C ARG A 286 -25.02 11.79 2.96
N ASP A 287 -23.98 11.43 2.20
CA ASP A 287 -24.10 11.00 0.82
C ASP A 287 -23.48 9.63 0.55
N ALA A 288 -22.78 9.04 1.54
CA ALA A 288 -22.06 7.79 1.40
C ALA A 288 -22.27 6.83 2.58
N THR A 289 -22.04 5.56 2.31
CA THR A 289 -21.92 4.50 3.33
C THR A 289 -20.49 4.48 3.87
N LEU A 290 -20.32 4.57 5.18
CA LEU A 290 -19.04 4.61 5.83
C LEU A 290 -18.72 3.30 6.56
N ILE A 291 -17.56 2.73 6.30
CA ILE A 291 -17.01 1.61 7.03
C ILE A 291 -15.69 2.05 7.66
N VAL A 292 -15.61 2.02 8.98
CA VAL A 292 -14.48 2.57 9.73
C VAL A 292 -13.83 1.48 10.57
N ILE A 293 -12.54 1.24 10.37
CA ILE A 293 -11.74 0.46 11.32
C ILE A 293 -11.45 1.39 12.49
N ALA A 294 -12.23 1.21 13.57
CA ALA A 294 -12.25 2.15 14.67
C ALA A 294 -11.34 1.73 15.81
N HIS A 295 -10.51 2.67 16.25
CA HIS A 295 -9.69 2.55 17.45
C HIS A 295 -10.08 3.55 18.55
N LYS A 296 -10.86 4.59 18.21
CA LYS A 296 -11.31 5.61 19.14
C LYS A 296 -12.75 5.38 19.60
N LEU A 297 -13.00 5.64 20.89
CA LEU A 297 -14.28 5.39 21.53
C LEU A 297 -15.40 6.25 20.92
N ASP A 298 -15.12 7.51 20.61
CA ASP A 298 -16.11 8.44 20.06
C ASP A 298 -16.60 8.00 18.67
N THR A 299 -15.71 7.52 17.80
CA THR A 299 -16.07 6.95 16.50
C THR A 299 -16.94 5.71 16.65
N ILE A 300 -16.63 4.86 17.65
CA ILE A 300 -17.38 3.63 17.92
C ILE A 300 -18.79 3.93 18.42
N THR A 301 -18.93 4.91 19.33
CA THR A 301 -20.25 5.29 19.87
C THR A 301 -21.15 5.96 18.84
N ALA A 302 -20.57 6.67 17.88
CA ALA A 302 -21.30 7.34 16.80
C ALA A 302 -21.77 6.38 15.68
N ALA A 303 -21.33 5.11 15.69
CA ALA A 303 -21.66 4.14 14.67
C ALA A 303 -23.10 3.59 14.83
N ASP A 304 -23.80 3.46 13.70
CA ASP A 304 -25.13 2.82 13.63
C ASP A 304 -25.02 1.31 13.87
N GLN A 305 -23.90 0.72 13.46
CA GLN A 305 -23.59 -0.68 13.63
C GLN A 305 -22.14 -0.85 14.04
N ILE A 306 -21.89 -1.77 14.93
CA ILE A 306 -20.55 -2.20 15.35
C ILE A 306 -20.40 -3.67 15.05
N VAL A 307 -19.35 -4.03 14.31
CA VAL A 307 -18.96 -5.42 14.01
C VAL A 307 -17.72 -5.73 14.85
N VAL A 308 -17.84 -6.68 15.76
CA VAL A 308 -16.75 -7.10 16.66
C VAL A 308 -16.11 -8.36 16.11
N LEU A 309 -14.82 -8.29 15.76
CA LEU A 309 -14.03 -9.44 15.37
C LEU A 309 -13.33 -10.07 16.56
N SER A 310 -13.35 -11.40 16.61
CA SER A 310 -12.56 -12.20 17.56
C SER A 310 -11.09 -12.26 17.16
N GLU A 311 -10.22 -12.73 18.05
CA GLU A 311 -8.79 -13.00 17.77
C GLU A 311 -8.58 -13.98 16.62
N THR A 312 -9.57 -14.84 16.36
CA THR A 312 -9.53 -15.87 15.30
C THR A 312 -10.10 -15.39 13.96
N GLY A 313 -10.36 -14.09 13.80
CA GLY A 313 -10.89 -13.53 12.55
C GLY A 313 -12.34 -13.95 12.24
N ARG A 314 -13.17 -14.15 13.26
CA ARG A 314 -14.61 -14.43 13.14
C ARG A 314 -15.42 -13.26 13.67
N VAL A 315 -16.63 -13.09 13.17
CA VAL A 315 -17.57 -12.16 13.78
C VAL A 315 -18.02 -12.73 15.13
N ALA A 316 -17.72 -12.00 16.21
CA ALA A 316 -18.09 -12.38 17.55
C ALA A 316 -19.43 -11.76 17.96
N GLN A 317 -19.67 -10.49 17.60
CA GLN A 317 -20.89 -9.76 17.96
C GLN A 317 -21.17 -8.70 16.89
N ILE A 318 -22.46 -8.40 16.67
CA ILE A 318 -22.93 -7.28 15.84
C ILE A 318 -24.06 -6.58 16.59
N GLY A 319 -24.07 -5.24 16.59
CA GLY A 319 -25.14 -4.44 17.21
C GLY A 319 -24.75 -2.99 17.37
N THR A 320 -25.56 -2.23 18.06
CA THR A 320 -25.24 -0.85 18.46
C THR A 320 -24.39 -0.84 19.74
N HIS A 321 -23.77 0.31 20.06
CA HIS A 321 -23.01 0.47 21.30
C HIS A 321 -23.82 0.02 22.53
N GLU A 322 -25.06 0.48 22.64
CA GLU A 322 -25.93 0.18 23.79
C GLU A 322 -26.23 -1.31 23.92
N GLN A 323 -26.58 -1.96 22.79
CA GLN A 323 -26.89 -3.40 22.75
C GLN A 323 -25.69 -4.26 23.13
N LEU A 324 -24.51 -3.91 22.60
CA LEU A 324 -23.28 -4.68 22.86
C LEU A 324 -22.70 -4.43 24.25
N TYR A 325 -22.78 -3.21 24.73
CA TYR A 325 -22.27 -2.86 26.07
C TYR A 325 -23.14 -3.47 27.20
N ALA A 326 -24.44 -3.64 26.97
CA ALA A 326 -25.35 -4.31 27.90
C ALA A 326 -25.03 -5.80 28.15
N GLN A 327 -24.27 -6.43 27.23
CA GLN A 327 -23.87 -7.84 27.36
C GLN A 327 -22.68 -8.00 28.32
N GLU A 328 -22.92 -8.38 29.57
CA GLU A 328 -21.91 -8.41 30.62
C GLU A 328 -20.66 -9.24 30.32
N ASN A 329 -20.81 -10.37 29.61
CA ASN A 329 -19.72 -11.25 29.20
C ASN A 329 -19.34 -11.09 27.69
N GLY A 330 -19.76 -9.98 27.06
CA GLY A 330 -19.50 -9.72 25.65
C GLY A 330 -18.04 -9.31 25.38
N GLN A 331 -17.50 -9.76 24.26
CA GLN A 331 -16.15 -9.35 23.83
C GLN A 331 -16.06 -7.84 23.61
N TYR A 332 -17.15 -7.21 23.14
CA TYR A 332 -17.24 -5.76 23.00
C TYR A 332 -17.06 -5.02 24.33
N ARG A 333 -17.75 -5.45 25.38
CA ARG A 333 -17.63 -4.81 26.69
C ARG A 333 -16.21 -4.93 27.25
N ALA A 334 -15.61 -6.11 27.15
CA ALA A 334 -14.23 -6.31 27.55
C ALA A 334 -13.25 -5.40 26.79
N PHE A 335 -13.43 -5.30 25.46
CA PHE A 335 -12.67 -4.39 24.60
C PHE A 335 -12.86 -2.92 24.98
N TRP A 336 -14.11 -2.51 25.21
CA TRP A 336 -14.48 -1.15 25.61
C TRP A 336 -13.85 -0.76 26.95
N ASP A 337 -14.03 -1.60 27.97
CA ASP A 337 -13.52 -1.34 29.32
C ASP A 337 -11.98 -1.29 29.35
N ALA A 338 -11.32 -2.11 28.54
CA ALA A 338 -9.86 -2.06 28.40
C ALA A 338 -9.39 -0.73 27.78
N ARG A 339 -10.11 -0.23 26.78
CA ARG A 339 -9.78 1.05 26.12
C ARG A 339 -10.10 2.26 27.00
N THR A 340 -11.23 2.26 27.68
CA THR A 340 -11.59 3.33 28.62
C THR A 340 -10.56 3.45 29.75
N ARG A 341 -10.07 2.32 30.26
CA ARG A 341 -8.98 2.32 31.25
C ARG A 341 -7.68 2.87 30.67
N ALA A 342 -7.34 2.52 29.44
CA ALA A 342 -6.15 3.02 28.78
C ALA A 342 -6.23 4.54 28.50
N ALA A 343 -7.39 5.05 28.12
CA ALA A 343 -7.63 6.48 27.89
C ALA A 343 -7.60 7.31 29.19
N GLY A 344 -7.95 6.70 30.34
CA GLY A 344 -7.87 7.33 31.67
C GLY A 344 -6.45 7.40 32.28
N TRP A 345 -5.46 6.78 31.65
CA TRP A 345 -4.05 6.89 32.06
C TRP A 345 -3.44 8.17 31.49
N THR A 346 -3.65 9.29 32.17
CA THR A 346 -2.82 10.48 32.00
C THR A 346 -1.49 10.21 32.70
N LEU A 347 -0.38 10.31 31.97
CA LEU A 347 0.95 10.37 32.58
C LEU A 347 0.99 11.59 33.50
N VAL A 348 1.10 11.35 34.79
CA VAL A 348 1.39 12.35 35.84
C VAL A 348 2.86 12.66 35.81
#